data_a9d99382e533f7f878a699faabbf341c
#
_entry.id   a9d99382e533f7f878a699faabbf341c
#
_cell.length_a   1.000
_cell.length_b   1.000
_cell.length_c   1.000
_cell.angle_alpha   90.00
_cell.angle_beta   90.00
_cell.angle_gamma   90.00
#
_symmetry.space_group_name_H-M   'P 1'
#
loop_
_entity.id
_entity.type
_entity.pdbx_description
1 polymer ?
#
loop_
_entity_poly.entity_id
_entity_poly.type
_entity_poly.pdbx_seq_one_letter_code
_entity_poly.pdbx_strand_id
1 'polypeptide(L)'
;MTAVVFADLVGSTSMFERLGDETASRFVTQLVGALSQIFEQHSGRVVKLLGDGLFVVFPQEGDALAACISIQKRFLDKPIRPGGSGAPVQMQMGIESGEVVEIDGDCFGDTVNSAARLADLAGAAQILTTQNVWAALGQLQRASLRSLGPMHLRGKAEASHVYRVEWQSGRDEDATMMGRSMVSDEAPLVLKLVAGEQTVELQAKSAKISLGRGVDAALTLNDPRVSRMHATLEWRGGQFVLSDASSYGTWVYFGNQSEAVVLRRTECYLVGSGQISAGCERKDGSPLVSFSVGS
;
A
#
# COMPACT_ATOMS: atom_id res chain seq x y z
N MET A 1 -20.37 14.98 9.69
CA MET A 1 -19.86 13.87 8.86
C MET A 1 -19.21 12.87 9.79
N THR A 2 -19.10 11.63 9.41
CA THR A 2 -18.50 10.58 10.24
C THR A 2 -17.22 10.11 9.55
N ALA A 3 -16.12 10.04 10.29
CA ALA A 3 -14.91 9.41 9.78
C ALA A 3 -14.99 7.90 10.02
N VAL A 4 -14.72 7.12 8.99
CA VAL A 4 -14.74 5.66 8.96
C VAL A 4 -13.33 5.15 8.80
N VAL A 5 -12.93 4.20 9.63
CA VAL A 5 -11.64 3.54 9.56
C VAL A 5 -11.83 2.04 9.38
N PHE A 6 -11.15 1.47 8.40
CA PHE A 6 -10.86 0.05 8.32
C PHE A 6 -9.38 -0.15 8.61
N ALA A 7 -9.09 -1.06 9.52
CA ALA A 7 -7.73 -1.44 9.88
C ALA A 7 -7.60 -2.96 9.78
N ASP A 8 -6.62 -3.46 9.05
CA ASP A 8 -6.45 -4.87 8.74
C ASP A 8 -5.01 -5.34 8.95
N LEU A 9 -4.84 -6.61 9.28
CA LEU A 9 -3.55 -7.23 9.56
C LEU A 9 -2.90 -7.76 8.28
N VAL A 10 -1.72 -7.26 7.97
CA VAL A 10 -0.99 -7.71 6.78
C VAL A 10 -0.43 -9.12 6.99
N GLY A 11 -0.77 -10.03 6.05
CA GLY A 11 -0.21 -11.39 6.02
C GLY A 11 -0.77 -12.34 7.09
N SER A 12 -1.98 -12.10 7.57
CA SER A 12 -2.66 -12.96 8.55
C SER A 12 -2.75 -14.41 8.10
N THR A 13 -3.10 -14.68 6.83
CA THR A 13 -3.19 -16.04 6.27
C THR A 13 -1.89 -16.83 6.47
N SER A 14 -0.74 -16.25 6.12
CA SER A 14 0.56 -16.89 6.29
C SER A 14 0.95 -17.07 7.77
N MET A 15 0.43 -16.20 8.64
CA MET A 15 0.58 -16.35 10.09
C MET A 15 -0.22 -17.56 10.60
N PHE A 16 -1.47 -17.74 10.16
CA PHE A 16 -2.29 -18.89 10.51
C PHE A 16 -1.65 -20.20 10.03
N GLU A 17 -1.15 -20.27 8.81
CA GLU A 17 -0.44 -21.43 8.27
C GLU A 17 0.80 -21.80 9.11
N ARG A 18 1.53 -20.82 9.59
CA ARG A 18 2.77 -21.02 10.36
C ARG A 18 2.54 -21.39 11.82
N LEU A 19 1.57 -20.76 12.49
CA LEU A 19 1.35 -20.91 13.94
C LEU A 19 0.26 -21.92 14.30
N GLY A 20 -0.54 -22.33 13.31
CA GLY A 20 -1.77 -23.10 13.50
C GLY A 20 -2.94 -22.25 14.02
N ASP A 21 -4.15 -22.71 13.76
CA ASP A 21 -5.39 -21.95 13.96
C ASP A 21 -5.59 -21.49 15.40
N GLU A 22 -5.34 -22.35 16.39
CA GLU A 22 -5.56 -22.01 17.81
C GLU A 22 -4.62 -20.88 18.28
N THR A 23 -3.33 -20.98 17.98
CA THR A 23 -2.33 -20.00 18.42
C THR A 23 -2.54 -18.67 17.70
N ALA A 24 -2.79 -18.71 16.39
CA ALA A 24 -3.03 -17.52 15.57
C ALA A 24 -4.33 -16.82 16.01
N SER A 25 -5.43 -17.56 16.21
CA SER A 25 -6.71 -16.99 16.67
C SER A 25 -6.59 -16.31 18.04
N ARG A 26 -5.89 -16.94 18.98
CA ARG A 26 -5.66 -16.35 20.31
C ARG A 26 -4.83 -15.06 20.21
N PHE A 27 -3.79 -15.07 19.38
CA PHE A 27 -2.98 -13.89 19.13
C PHE A 27 -3.79 -12.76 18.51
N VAL A 28 -4.55 -13.04 17.45
CA VAL A 28 -5.41 -12.06 16.75
C VAL A 28 -6.43 -11.47 17.71
N THR A 29 -7.10 -12.29 18.52
CA THR A 29 -8.08 -11.82 19.51
C THR A 29 -7.46 -10.82 20.50
N GLN A 30 -6.27 -11.12 21.02
CA GLN A 30 -5.55 -10.22 21.93
C GLN A 30 -5.11 -8.93 21.24
N LEU A 31 -4.62 -9.03 20.01
CA LEU A 31 -4.19 -7.89 19.22
C LEU A 31 -5.35 -6.95 18.92
N VAL A 32 -6.44 -7.49 18.38
CA VAL A 32 -7.65 -6.73 18.04
C VAL A 32 -8.24 -6.06 19.29
N GLY A 33 -8.24 -6.74 20.44
CA GLY A 33 -8.65 -6.14 21.71
C GLY A 33 -7.76 -4.95 22.13
N ALA A 34 -6.45 -5.06 21.97
CA ALA A 34 -5.52 -3.96 22.26
C ALA A 34 -5.68 -2.79 21.28
N LEU A 35 -5.94 -3.06 19.99
CA LEU A 35 -6.22 -2.04 18.98
C LEU A 35 -7.54 -1.32 19.26
N SER A 36 -8.60 -2.06 19.65
CA SER A 36 -9.89 -1.48 20.03
C SER A 36 -9.71 -0.44 21.12
N GLN A 37 -8.94 -0.74 22.16
CA GLN A 37 -8.64 0.21 23.23
C GLN A 37 -7.95 1.49 22.74
N ILE A 38 -7.04 1.38 21.77
CA ILE A 38 -6.37 2.56 21.20
C ILE A 38 -7.38 3.41 20.42
N PHE A 39 -8.23 2.80 19.62
CA PHE A 39 -9.28 3.51 18.90
C PHE A 39 -10.25 4.21 19.84
N GLU A 40 -10.69 3.54 20.90
CA GLU A 40 -11.60 4.10 21.93
C GLU A 40 -10.94 5.27 22.70
N GLN A 41 -9.63 5.20 23.00
CA GLN A 41 -8.88 6.30 23.62
C GLN A 41 -8.86 7.56 22.76
N HIS A 42 -9.01 7.42 21.44
CA HIS A 42 -9.12 8.51 20.47
C HIS A 42 -10.58 8.82 20.08
N SER A 43 -11.55 8.52 20.93
CA SER A 43 -12.98 8.76 20.68
C SER A 43 -13.60 7.92 19.55
N GLY A 44 -12.93 6.85 19.13
CA GLY A 44 -13.45 5.89 18.15
C GLY A 44 -14.43 4.93 18.77
N ARG A 45 -15.48 4.57 18.04
CA ARG A 45 -16.40 3.49 18.38
C ARG A 45 -16.16 2.31 17.44
N VAL A 46 -15.75 1.18 17.99
CA VAL A 46 -15.63 -0.07 17.23
C VAL A 46 -17.03 -0.54 16.85
N VAL A 47 -17.31 -0.59 15.56
CA VAL A 47 -18.59 -1.07 15.02
C VAL A 47 -18.57 -2.58 14.90
N LYS A 48 -17.47 -3.12 14.34
CA LYS A 48 -17.38 -4.55 14.05
C LYS A 48 -15.94 -5.04 14.06
N LEU A 49 -15.76 -6.27 14.53
CA LEU A 49 -14.54 -7.04 14.36
C LEU A 49 -14.67 -7.88 13.09
N LEU A 50 -13.69 -7.82 12.20
CA LEU A 50 -13.71 -8.46 10.89
C LEU A 50 -12.60 -9.52 10.80
N GLY A 51 -12.68 -10.54 11.65
CA GLY A 51 -11.62 -11.53 11.78
C GLY A 51 -10.37 -10.93 12.43
N ASP A 52 -9.39 -10.59 11.62
CA ASP A 52 -8.13 -9.93 12.01
C ASP A 52 -8.13 -8.41 11.79
N GLY A 53 -9.24 -7.86 11.32
CA GLY A 53 -9.45 -6.44 11.10
C GLY A 53 -10.48 -5.79 12.01
N LEU A 54 -10.54 -4.46 11.98
CA LEU A 54 -11.50 -3.64 12.71
C LEU A 54 -12.19 -2.65 11.79
N PHE A 55 -13.48 -2.48 12.00
CA PHE A 55 -14.28 -1.39 11.47
C PHE A 55 -14.63 -0.42 12.62
N VAL A 56 -14.19 0.82 12.51
CA VAL A 56 -14.30 1.84 13.56
C VAL A 56 -14.86 3.12 12.97
N VAL A 57 -15.69 3.83 13.71
CA VAL A 57 -16.22 5.16 13.34
C VAL A 57 -15.80 6.21 14.35
N PHE A 58 -15.61 7.43 13.86
CA PHE A 58 -15.19 8.58 14.66
C PHE A 58 -16.06 9.79 14.38
N PRO A 59 -16.34 10.62 15.39
CA PRO A 59 -17.03 11.90 15.20
C PRO A 59 -16.18 12.94 14.45
N GLN A 60 -14.84 12.80 14.52
CA GLN A 60 -13.89 13.76 13.96
C GLN A 60 -12.80 13.04 13.16
N GLU A 61 -12.46 13.57 12.00
CA GLU A 61 -11.43 13.03 11.10
C GLU A 61 -10.03 13.11 11.72
N GLY A 62 -9.79 14.18 12.51
CA GLY A 62 -8.53 14.37 13.22
C GLY A 62 -8.24 13.29 14.25
N ASP A 63 -9.27 12.81 14.96
CA ASP A 63 -9.15 11.73 15.96
C ASP A 63 -8.91 10.39 15.26
N ALA A 64 -9.60 10.12 14.16
CA ALA A 64 -9.37 8.95 13.34
C ALA A 64 -7.93 8.88 12.83
N LEU A 65 -7.42 9.99 12.29
CA LEU A 65 -6.04 10.10 11.83
C LEU A 65 -5.04 9.88 12.97
N ALA A 66 -5.26 10.53 14.12
CA ALA A 66 -4.38 10.42 15.30
C ALA A 66 -4.34 8.98 15.83
N ALA A 67 -5.48 8.29 15.89
CA ALA A 67 -5.57 6.89 16.30
C ALA A 67 -4.76 5.97 15.37
N CYS A 68 -4.93 6.10 14.06
CA CYS A 68 -4.20 5.32 13.07
C CYS A 68 -2.68 5.55 13.16
N ILE A 69 -2.25 6.80 13.29
CA ILE A 69 -0.83 7.16 13.48
C ILE A 69 -0.29 6.56 14.78
N SER A 70 -1.04 6.63 15.88
CA SER A 70 -0.66 6.08 17.19
C SER A 70 -0.42 4.57 17.11
N ILE A 71 -1.27 3.84 16.39
CA ILE A 71 -1.13 2.40 16.15
C ILE A 71 0.16 2.11 15.37
N GLN A 72 0.39 2.79 14.25
CA GLN A 72 1.59 2.57 13.43
C GLN A 72 2.89 2.85 14.22
N LYS A 73 2.92 3.97 14.97
CA LYS A 73 4.05 4.30 15.83
C LYS A 73 4.30 3.23 16.90
N ARG A 74 3.23 2.73 17.53
CA ARG A 74 3.34 1.67 18.54
C ARG A 74 3.96 0.39 17.96
N PHE A 75 3.57 -0.02 16.75
CA PHE A 75 4.16 -1.19 16.09
C PHE A 75 5.61 -0.97 15.65
N LEU A 76 5.96 0.27 15.29
CA LEU A 76 7.34 0.62 14.99
C LEU A 76 8.23 0.60 16.24
N ASP A 77 7.77 1.19 17.35
CA ASP A 77 8.52 1.29 18.60
C ASP A 77 8.62 -0.04 19.35
N LYS A 78 7.58 -0.86 19.27
CA LYS A 78 7.50 -2.18 19.92
C LYS A 78 7.00 -3.23 18.92
N PRO A 79 7.88 -3.70 18.02
CA PRO A 79 7.51 -4.68 17.00
C PRO A 79 6.98 -5.98 17.62
N ILE A 80 5.77 -6.37 17.28
CA ILE A 80 5.14 -7.59 17.76
C ILE A 80 5.45 -8.72 16.77
N ARG A 81 6.00 -9.81 17.27
CA ARG A 81 6.35 -11.02 16.48
C ARG A 81 5.57 -12.22 17.00
N PRO A 82 4.53 -12.66 16.29
CA PRO A 82 3.75 -13.82 16.70
C PRO A 82 4.62 -15.07 16.79
N GLY A 83 4.57 -15.77 17.93
CA GLY A 83 5.44 -16.92 18.19
C GLY A 83 6.90 -16.56 18.48
N GLY A 84 7.22 -15.28 18.71
CA GLY A 84 8.58 -14.82 19.09
C GLY A 84 9.60 -14.76 17.95
N SER A 85 9.24 -15.21 16.74
CA SER A 85 10.13 -15.25 15.58
C SER A 85 9.41 -14.85 14.30
N GLY A 86 10.17 -14.53 13.23
CA GLY A 86 9.62 -14.12 11.94
C GLY A 86 9.40 -12.61 11.79
N ALA A 87 8.71 -12.20 10.73
CA ALA A 87 8.41 -10.81 10.44
C ALA A 87 7.50 -10.19 11.51
N PRO A 88 7.70 -8.91 11.88
CA PRO A 88 6.80 -8.22 12.77
C PRO A 88 5.44 -8.01 12.12
N VAL A 89 4.41 -7.96 12.95
CA VAL A 89 3.04 -7.61 12.54
C VAL A 89 3.00 -6.20 11.99
N GLN A 90 2.29 -6.01 10.90
CA GLN A 90 2.04 -4.71 10.27
C GLN A 90 0.55 -4.54 10.01
N MET A 91 0.09 -3.28 10.07
CA MET A 91 -1.30 -2.93 9.78
C MET A 91 -1.39 -2.14 8.49
N GLN A 92 -2.43 -2.39 7.73
CA GLN A 92 -2.89 -1.55 6.63
C GLN A 92 -4.19 -0.86 7.03
N MET A 93 -4.35 0.43 6.71
CA MET A 93 -5.50 1.20 7.17
C MET A 93 -6.03 2.13 6.09
N GLY A 94 -7.37 2.23 6.02
CA GLY A 94 -8.08 3.17 5.15
C GLY A 94 -8.99 4.07 5.97
N ILE A 95 -8.96 5.39 5.68
CA ILE A 95 -9.80 6.40 6.33
C ILE A 95 -10.62 7.12 5.28
N GLU A 96 -11.92 7.18 5.46
CA GLU A 96 -12.84 7.98 4.63
C GLU A 96 -13.75 8.83 5.51
N SER A 97 -14.24 9.95 5.00
CA SER A 97 -15.19 10.83 5.69
C SER A 97 -16.42 11.11 4.83
N GLY A 98 -17.59 11.01 5.43
CA GLY A 98 -18.84 11.27 4.72
C GLY A 98 -20.07 10.92 5.52
N GLU A 99 -21.19 10.76 4.80
CA GLU A 99 -22.43 10.30 5.39
C GLU A 99 -22.41 8.79 5.61
N VAL A 100 -22.95 8.38 6.76
CA VAL A 100 -23.07 6.97 7.17
C VAL A 100 -24.47 6.75 7.67
N VAL A 101 -25.08 5.66 7.26
CA VAL A 101 -26.40 5.21 7.78
C VAL A 101 -26.15 4.16 8.83
N GLU A 102 -26.66 4.41 10.05
CA GLU A 102 -26.57 3.47 11.16
C GLU A 102 -27.90 2.70 11.31
N ILE A 103 -27.83 1.37 11.30
CA ILE A 103 -28.96 0.46 11.48
C ILE A 103 -28.53 -0.63 12.46
N ASP A 104 -29.24 -0.76 13.58
CA ASP A 104 -29.00 -1.78 14.62
C ASP A 104 -27.55 -1.83 15.11
N GLY A 105 -26.90 -0.66 15.20
CA GLY A 105 -25.51 -0.53 15.65
C GLY A 105 -24.44 -0.82 14.58
N ASP A 106 -24.84 -1.28 13.39
CA ASP A 106 -23.97 -1.42 12.22
C ASP A 106 -24.04 -0.16 11.34
N CYS A 107 -23.00 0.09 10.56
CA CYS A 107 -22.88 1.29 9.70
C CYS A 107 -22.77 0.90 8.24
N PHE A 108 -23.52 1.63 7.39
CA PHE A 108 -23.63 1.39 5.95
C PHE A 108 -23.44 2.68 5.16
N GLY A 109 -23.06 2.55 3.90
CA GLY A 109 -22.98 3.66 2.97
C GLY A 109 -21.73 3.62 2.09
N ASP A 110 -21.67 4.54 1.14
CA ASP A 110 -20.55 4.66 0.21
C ASP A 110 -19.24 5.01 0.94
N THR A 111 -19.33 5.80 2.02
CA THR A 111 -18.22 6.13 2.91
C THR A 111 -17.59 4.88 3.53
N VAL A 112 -18.42 3.94 4.01
CA VAL A 112 -17.97 2.66 4.60
C VAL A 112 -17.27 1.81 3.56
N ASN A 113 -17.87 1.67 2.37
CA ASN A 113 -17.29 0.91 1.27
C ASN A 113 -15.95 1.52 0.78
N SER A 114 -15.86 2.84 0.76
CA SER A 114 -14.65 3.55 0.32
C SER A 114 -13.51 3.38 1.32
N ALA A 115 -13.78 3.46 2.63
CA ALA A 115 -12.79 3.21 3.68
C ALA A 115 -12.25 1.78 3.62
N ALA A 116 -13.12 0.78 3.42
CA ALA A 116 -12.71 -0.62 3.26
C ALA A 116 -11.77 -0.80 2.04
N ARG A 117 -12.12 -0.21 0.89
CA ARG A 117 -11.30 -0.28 -0.32
C ARG A 117 -9.97 0.45 -0.20
N LEU A 118 -9.91 1.52 0.58
CA LEU A 118 -8.65 2.19 0.89
C LEU A 118 -7.75 1.31 1.75
N ALA A 119 -8.31 0.58 2.72
CA ALA A 119 -7.57 -0.39 3.51
C ALA A 119 -7.02 -1.53 2.64
N ASP A 120 -7.85 -2.08 1.72
CA ASP A 120 -7.41 -3.10 0.75
C ASP A 120 -6.30 -2.60 -0.19
N LEU A 121 -6.32 -1.31 -0.53
CA LEU A 121 -5.33 -0.66 -1.39
C LEU A 121 -4.04 -0.32 -0.65
N ALA A 122 -4.11 -0.15 0.67
CA ALA A 122 -2.98 0.20 1.50
C ALA A 122 -1.99 -0.97 1.58
N GLY A 123 -0.71 -0.66 1.48
CA GLY A 123 0.35 -1.63 1.76
C GLY A 123 0.65 -1.74 3.26
N ALA A 124 1.59 -2.61 3.58
CA ALA A 124 2.06 -2.81 4.94
C ALA A 124 2.53 -1.50 5.58
N ALA A 125 2.09 -1.24 6.81
CA ALA A 125 2.34 -0.01 7.56
C ALA A 125 1.86 1.29 6.88
N GLN A 126 0.97 1.21 5.91
CA GLN A 126 0.39 2.39 5.24
C GLN A 126 -0.97 2.76 5.83
N ILE A 127 -1.25 4.06 5.80
CA ILE A 127 -2.55 4.65 6.08
C ILE A 127 -2.93 5.46 4.84
N LEU A 128 -4.02 5.09 4.18
CA LEU A 128 -4.56 5.82 3.02
C LEU A 128 -5.84 6.56 3.38
N THR A 129 -6.04 7.69 2.75
CA THR A 129 -7.23 8.51 2.93
C THR A 129 -7.57 9.27 1.65
N THR A 130 -8.70 10.00 1.64
CA THR A 130 -9.19 10.73 0.47
C THR A 130 -9.16 12.24 0.66
N GLN A 131 -9.53 12.94 -0.42
CA GLN A 131 -9.74 14.39 -0.43
C GLN A 131 -10.79 14.83 0.61
N ASN A 132 -11.81 14.01 0.91
CA ASN A 132 -12.83 14.35 1.89
C ASN A 132 -12.22 14.50 3.30
N VAL A 133 -11.41 13.54 3.71
CA VAL A 133 -10.68 13.62 4.98
C VAL A 133 -9.67 14.76 4.96
N TRP A 134 -8.89 14.91 3.88
CA TRP A 134 -7.93 16.00 3.73
C TRP A 134 -8.61 17.37 3.90
N ALA A 135 -9.79 17.58 3.32
CA ALA A 135 -10.53 18.84 3.40
C ALA A 135 -11.03 19.16 4.83
N ALA A 136 -11.38 18.11 5.59
CA ALA A 136 -11.86 18.24 6.97
C ALA A 136 -10.74 18.49 8.00
N LEU A 137 -9.48 18.12 7.68
CA LEU A 137 -8.35 18.26 8.58
C LEU A 137 -7.83 19.69 8.68
N GLY A 138 -7.22 20.04 9.82
CA GLY A 138 -6.49 21.28 10.01
C GLY A 138 -5.17 21.36 9.25
N GLN A 139 -4.61 22.57 9.09
CA GLN A 139 -3.41 22.81 8.29
C GLN A 139 -2.20 21.95 8.73
N LEU A 140 -1.97 21.79 10.03
CA LEU A 140 -0.87 20.98 10.57
C LEU A 140 -1.03 19.49 10.24
N GLN A 141 -2.25 18.97 10.32
CA GLN A 141 -2.52 17.59 9.98
C GLN A 141 -2.40 17.32 8.47
N ARG A 142 -2.86 18.28 7.64
CA ARG A 142 -2.71 18.20 6.17
C ARG A 142 -1.25 18.12 5.73
N ALA A 143 -0.34 18.74 6.46
CA ALA A 143 1.09 18.72 6.15
C ALA A 143 1.69 17.30 6.21
N SER A 144 1.08 16.39 6.98
CA SER A 144 1.47 14.97 7.04
C SER A 144 0.82 14.11 5.96
N LEU A 145 0.02 14.67 5.06
CA LEU A 145 -0.65 13.92 4.00
C LEU A 145 0.02 14.17 2.65
N ARG A 146 0.54 13.12 2.05
CA ARG A 146 1.15 13.14 0.72
C ARG A 146 0.13 12.72 -0.32
N SER A 147 -0.11 13.56 -1.33
CA SER A 147 -0.99 13.23 -2.45
C SER A 147 -0.40 12.09 -3.30
N LEU A 148 -1.22 11.09 -3.57
CA LEU A 148 -0.96 10.01 -4.53
C LEU A 148 -1.68 10.26 -5.88
N GLY A 149 -2.50 11.32 -5.96
CA GLY A 149 -3.30 11.65 -7.14
C GLY A 149 -4.64 10.93 -7.20
N PRO A 150 -5.35 11.07 -8.34
CA PRO A 150 -6.63 10.40 -8.57
C PRO A 150 -6.43 8.89 -8.77
N MET A 151 -7.19 8.07 -8.03
CA MET A 151 -7.15 6.62 -8.09
C MET A 151 -8.58 6.06 -8.21
N HIS A 152 -8.76 5.04 -9.04
CA HIS A 152 -10.05 4.35 -9.16
C HIS A 152 -10.20 3.33 -8.03
N LEU A 153 -11.06 3.62 -7.06
CA LEU A 153 -11.47 2.64 -6.06
C LEU A 153 -12.49 1.68 -6.69
N ARG A 154 -12.32 0.39 -6.47
CA ARG A 154 -13.18 -0.65 -7.07
C ARG A 154 -14.65 -0.35 -6.84
N GLY A 155 -15.46 -0.29 -7.93
CA GLY A 155 -16.90 -0.01 -7.88
C GLY A 155 -17.27 1.46 -7.64
N LYS A 156 -16.33 2.40 -7.75
CA LYS A 156 -16.65 3.83 -7.92
C LYS A 156 -16.60 4.21 -9.41
N ALA A 157 -17.57 4.99 -9.85
CA ALA A 157 -17.62 5.50 -11.23
C ALA A 157 -16.52 6.55 -11.46
N GLU A 158 -16.23 7.35 -10.45
CA GLU A 158 -15.26 8.44 -10.51
C GLU A 158 -13.99 8.10 -9.73
N ALA A 159 -12.85 8.64 -10.19
CA ALA A 159 -11.59 8.53 -9.47
C ALA A 159 -11.63 9.36 -8.19
N SER A 160 -11.21 8.78 -7.09
CA SER A 160 -11.05 9.47 -5.81
C SER A 160 -9.61 9.98 -5.69
N HIS A 161 -9.42 11.23 -5.23
CA HIS A 161 -8.08 11.73 -4.94
C HIS A 161 -7.61 11.12 -3.62
N VAL A 162 -6.55 10.32 -3.67
CA VAL A 162 -6.02 9.55 -2.55
C VAL A 162 -4.77 10.21 -1.98
N TYR A 163 -4.62 10.14 -0.67
CA TYR A 163 -3.46 10.61 0.08
C TYR A 163 -2.91 9.47 0.94
N ARG A 164 -1.60 9.45 1.08
CA ARG A 164 -0.90 8.62 2.07
C ARG A 164 -0.51 9.48 3.27
N VAL A 165 -0.70 8.95 4.47
CA VAL A 165 -0.27 9.60 5.71
C VAL A 165 1.22 9.32 5.95
N GLU A 166 2.02 10.38 6.03
CA GLU A 166 3.45 10.34 6.36
C GLU A 166 3.60 10.39 7.90
N TRP A 167 3.39 9.26 8.54
CA TRP A 167 3.36 9.17 10.02
C TRP A 167 4.74 8.97 10.65
N GLN A 168 5.78 8.72 9.88
CA GLN A 168 7.16 8.54 10.33
C GLN A 168 7.96 9.85 10.44
N SER A 169 7.39 10.99 10.04
CA SER A 169 8.04 12.30 9.95
C SER A 169 8.39 12.96 11.30
N GLY A 170 8.88 12.20 12.27
CA GLY A 170 9.37 12.72 13.55
C GLY A 170 10.82 12.36 13.88
N ARG A 171 11.51 11.63 12.99
CA ARG A 171 12.94 11.31 13.18
C ARG A 171 13.89 12.24 12.44
N ASP A 172 13.38 13.01 11.46
CA ASP A 172 14.21 13.97 10.70
C ASP A 172 14.25 15.38 11.32
N GLU A 173 13.29 15.75 12.19
CA GLU A 173 13.29 17.10 12.80
C GLU A 173 14.27 17.25 13.96
N ASP A 174 14.56 16.19 14.73
CA ASP A 174 15.59 16.22 15.77
C ASP A 174 17.02 16.17 15.20
N ALA A 175 17.18 15.75 13.94
CA ALA A 175 18.47 15.79 13.24
C ALA A 175 18.82 17.19 12.68
N THR A 176 17.86 18.12 12.61
CA THR A 176 18.07 19.43 12.00
C THR A 176 18.57 20.49 12.97
N MET A 177 18.58 20.22 14.29
CA MET A 177 19.03 21.20 15.31
C MET A 177 20.45 20.96 15.84
N MET A 178 21.15 19.92 15.40
CA MET A 178 22.57 19.77 15.69
C MET A 178 23.39 19.58 14.42
N GLY A 179 23.87 20.69 13.92
CA GLY A 179 25.09 20.74 13.11
C GLY A 179 24.93 20.26 11.68
N ARG A 180 25.02 21.20 10.78
CA ARG A 180 25.50 21.02 9.42
C ARG A 180 26.54 19.90 9.36
N SER A 181 26.32 18.96 8.47
CA SER A 181 27.25 17.92 8.03
C SER A 181 27.04 16.54 8.64
N MET A 182 26.01 15.86 8.12
CA MET A 182 26.10 14.48 7.66
C MET A 182 25.00 14.31 6.62
N VAL A 183 25.37 14.38 5.37
CA VAL A 183 24.65 13.79 4.26
C VAL A 183 24.59 12.29 4.60
N SER A 184 23.45 11.83 5.10
CA SER A 184 23.18 10.39 5.06
C SER A 184 23.01 10.04 3.59
N ASP A 185 24.00 9.43 3.03
CA ASP A 185 23.97 8.65 1.79
C ASP A 185 23.00 7.46 2.03
N GLU A 186 21.73 7.72 2.15
CA GLU A 186 20.74 6.71 1.81
C GLU A 186 20.78 6.60 0.30
N ALA A 187 21.37 5.51 -0.16
CA ALA A 187 21.44 5.20 -1.58
C ALA A 187 20.03 5.38 -2.20
N PRO A 188 19.90 6.11 -3.30
CA PRO A 188 18.60 6.39 -3.88
C PRO A 188 17.89 5.07 -4.18
N LEU A 189 16.59 4.97 -3.84
CA LEU A 189 15.79 3.82 -4.20
C LEU A 189 15.92 3.54 -5.70
N VAL A 190 16.31 2.33 -6.03
CA VAL A 190 16.54 1.87 -7.40
C VAL A 190 15.63 0.70 -7.70
N LEU A 191 14.90 0.79 -8.82
CA LEU A 191 14.23 -0.35 -9.42
C LEU A 191 15.19 -1.00 -10.42
N LYS A 192 15.61 -2.21 -10.10
CA LYS A 192 16.41 -3.04 -11.01
C LYS A 192 15.51 -4.00 -11.76
N LEU A 193 15.67 -4.06 -13.07
CA LEU A 193 14.94 -4.91 -14.00
C LEU A 193 15.93 -5.80 -14.72
N VAL A 194 15.66 -7.10 -14.80
CA VAL A 194 16.51 -8.08 -15.46
C VAL A 194 15.67 -8.93 -16.42
N ALA A 195 16.06 -8.97 -17.70
CA ALA A 195 15.45 -9.82 -18.71
C ALA A 195 16.57 -10.49 -19.55
N GLY A 196 16.81 -11.77 -19.31
CA GLY A 196 17.96 -12.47 -19.90
C GLY A 196 19.29 -11.80 -19.50
N GLU A 197 20.06 -11.36 -20.49
CA GLU A 197 21.33 -10.65 -20.27
C GLU A 197 21.15 -9.14 -20.07
N GLN A 198 19.97 -8.60 -20.31
CA GLN A 198 19.70 -7.17 -20.16
C GLN A 198 19.41 -6.82 -18.71
N THR A 199 20.05 -5.77 -18.21
CA THR A 199 19.77 -5.16 -16.91
C THR A 199 19.54 -3.68 -17.10
N VAL A 200 18.42 -3.17 -16.56
CA VAL A 200 18.08 -1.75 -16.55
C VAL A 200 17.81 -1.32 -15.12
N GLU A 201 18.36 -0.19 -14.73
CA GLU A 201 18.13 0.41 -13.42
C GLU A 201 17.41 1.75 -13.60
N LEU A 202 16.32 1.92 -12.87
CA LEU A 202 15.54 3.14 -12.80
C LEU A 202 15.69 3.72 -11.39
N GLN A 203 16.37 4.85 -11.28
CA GLN A 203 16.52 5.57 -10.01
C GLN A 203 15.26 6.41 -9.70
N ALA A 204 15.01 6.64 -8.44
CA ALA A 204 14.04 7.62 -8.01
C ALA A 204 14.27 8.98 -8.69
N LYS A 205 13.19 9.58 -9.22
CA LYS A 205 13.21 10.85 -9.98
C LYS A 205 13.85 10.80 -11.38
N SER A 206 14.28 9.64 -11.86
CA SER A 206 14.74 9.48 -13.25
C SER A 206 13.59 9.60 -14.26
N ALA A 207 13.94 9.77 -15.52
CA ALA A 207 12.99 9.79 -16.62
C ALA A 207 12.29 8.42 -16.76
N LYS A 208 11.04 8.44 -17.21
CA LYS A 208 10.24 7.26 -17.53
C LYS A 208 10.95 6.37 -18.53
N ILE A 209 10.92 5.06 -18.31
CA ILE A 209 11.46 4.06 -19.23
C ILE A 209 10.34 3.20 -19.81
N SER A 210 10.59 2.57 -20.96
CA SER A 210 9.64 1.69 -21.63
C SER A 210 10.15 0.24 -21.68
N LEU A 211 9.19 -0.68 -21.62
CA LEU A 211 9.37 -2.11 -21.80
C LEU A 211 8.55 -2.55 -23.02
N GLY A 212 9.11 -3.35 -23.90
CA GLY A 212 8.40 -3.80 -25.08
C GLY A 212 9.31 -4.50 -26.10
N ARG A 213 8.75 -4.94 -27.25
CA ARG A 213 9.55 -5.53 -28.33
C ARG A 213 10.08 -4.50 -29.34
N GLY A 214 9.75 -3.23 -29.17
CA GLY A 214 10.26 -2.16 -30.02
C GLY A 214 11.74 -1.89 -29.75
N VAL A 215 12.49 -1.52 -30.77
CA VAL A 215 13.93 -1.24 -30.66
C VAL A 215 14.24 0.00 -29.81
N ASP A 216 13.25 0.87 -29.62
CA ASP A 216 13.34 2.07 -28.77
C ASP A 216 12.99 1.80 -27.30
N ALA A 217 12.61 0.55 -26.96
CA ALA A 217 12.32 0.20 -25.58
C ALA A 217 13.61 0.12 -24.75
N ALA A 218 13.60 0.71 -23.57
CA ALA A 218 14.74 0.65 -22.64
C ALA A 218 15.05 -0.80 -22.21
N LEU A 219 14.01 -1.64 -22.12
CA LEU A 219 14.13 -3.09 -21.92
C LEU A 219 13.40 -3.80 -23.05
N THR A 220 14.15 -4.46 -23.93
CA THR A 220 13.60 -5.10 -25.14
C THR A 220 13.27 -6.56 -24.85
N LEU A 221 12.01 -6.95 -25.11
CA LEU A 221 11.55 -8.34 -25.03
C LEU A 221 11.19 -8.84 -26.43
N ASN A 222 12.03 -9.66 -27.00
CA ASN A 222 11.85 -10.17 -28.35
C ASN A 222 10.88 -11.37 -28.40
N ASP A 223 9.57 -11.07 -28.21
CA ASP A 223 8.49 -12.06 -28.23
C ASP A 223 7.27 -11.48 -28.99
N PRO A 224 6.64 -12.25 -29.91
CA PRO A 224 5.50 -11.76 -30.69
C PRO A 224 4.27 -11.40 -29.86
N ARG A 225 4.12 -11.93 -28.65
CA ARG A 225 3.05 -11.59 -27.69
C ARG A 225 3.27 -10.23 -27.04
N VAL A 226 4.47 -9.69 -27.07
CA VAL A 226 4.82 -8.41 -26.48
C VAL A 226 4.57 -7.28 -27.48
N SER A 227 3.83 -6.25 -27.07
CA SER A 227 3.59 -5.06 -27.89
C SER A 227 4.89 -4.27 -28.10
N ARG A 228 5.00 -3.48 -29.18
CA ARG A 228 6.17 -2.63 -29.42
C ARG A 228 6.46 -1.69 -28.26
N MET A 229 5.43 -1.01 -27.76
CA MET A 229 5.39 -0.33 -26.47
C MET A 229 4.42 -1.11 -25.60
N HIS A 230 4.93 -1.92 -24.68
CA HIS A 230 4.13 -2.85 -23.90
C HIS A 230 3.72 -2.26 -22.57
N ALA A 231 4.69 -1.76 -21.85
CA ALA A 231 4.47 -1.11 -20.56
C ALA A 231 5.49 0.01 -20.34
N THR A 232 5.21 0.85 -19.38
CA THR A 232 6.12 1.92 -18.96
C THR A 232 6.33 1.87 -17.47
N LEU A 233 7.53 2.27 -17.06
CA LEU A 233 7.93 2.33 -15.66
C LEU A 233 8.39 3.75 -15.35
N GLU A 234 7.87 4.31 -14.27
CA GLU A 234 8.22 5.64 -13.82
C GLU A 234 8.27 5.73 -12.30
N TRP A 235 9.05 6.67 -11.80
CA TRP A 235 9.00 7.08 -10.40
C TRP A 235 7.89 8.12 -10.22
N ARG A 236 6.83 7.75 -9.50
CA ARG A 236 5.69 8.64 -9.26
C ARG A 236 5.18 8.47 -7.83
N GLY A 237 4.97 9.58 -7.14
CA GLY A 237 4.42 9.58 -5.78
C GLY A 237 5.29 8.87 -4.73
N GLY A 238 6.62 8.74 -4.96
CA GLY A 238 7.51 8.04 -4.01
C GLY A 238 7.60 6.52 -4.24
N GLN A 239 7.10 6.03 -5.37
CA GLN A 239 7.08 4.61 -5.71
C GLN A 239 7.33 4.41 -7.21
N PHE A 240 7.79 3.21 -7.57
CA PHE A 240 7.88 2.81 -8.97
C PHE A 240 6.52 2.31 -9.44
N VAL A 241 6.04 2.85 -10.54
CA VAL A 241 4.75 2.54 -11.14
C VAL A 241 4.99 1.84 -12.46
N LEU A 242 4.38 0.67 -12.63
CA LEU A 242 4.28 -0.05 -13.90
C LEU A 242 2.90 0.22 -14.50
N SER A 243 2.85 0.83 -15.68
CA SER A 243 1.61 1.11 -16.41
C SER A 243 1.57 0.27 -17.69
N ASP A 244 0.54 -0.57 -17.84
CA ASP A 244 0.34 -1.38 -19.03
C ASP A 244 -0.30 -0.57 -20.16
N ALA A 245 0.28 -0.69 -21.36
CA ALA A 245 -0.25 -0.12 -22.60
C ALA A 245 -0.41 -1.17 -23.70
N SER A 246 -0.36 -2.44 -23.34
CA SER A 246 -0.30 -3.57 -24.26
C SER A 246 -1.65 -3.99 -24.83
N SER A 247 -1.60 -4.86 -25.84
CA SER A 247 -2.79 -5.49 -26.43
C SER A 247 -3.26 -6.73 -25.66
N TYR A 248 -2.34 -7.42 -24.99
CA TYR A 248 -2.64 -8.71 -24.34
C TYR A 248 -2.59 -8.62 -22.81
N GLY A 249 -2.05 -7.55 -22.22
CA GLY A 249 -1.93 -7.34 -20.79
C GLY A 249 -0.55 -7.70 -20.24
N THR A 250 -0.35 -7.36 -18.97
CA THR A 250 0.86 -7.59 -18.19
C THR A 250 0.51 -8.30 -16.91
N TRP A 251 1.22 -9.37 -16.56
CA TRP A 251 1.04 -10.14 -15.32
C TRP A 251 2.21 -9.83 -14.38
N VAL A 252 1.90 -9.38 -13.16
CA VAL A 252 2.90 -9.04 -12.14
C VAL A 252 2.79 -10.00 -10.98
N TYR A 253 3.87 -10.73 -10.70
CA TYR A 253 4.00 -11.68 -9.61
C TYR A 253 4.93 -11.09 -8.56
N PHE A 254 4.44 -10.89 -7.34
CA PHE A 254 5.23 -10.35 -6.24
C PHE A 254 5.85 -11.45 -5.40
N GLY A 255 7.15 -11.33 -5.08
CA GLY A 255 7.88 -12.34 -4.33
C GLY A 255 7.80 -13.72 -4.99
N ASN A 256 7.42 -14.72 -4.23
CA ASN A 256 7.25 -16.11 -4.68
C ASN A 256 5.78 -16.48 -4.94
N GLN A 257 4.88 -15.50 -5.08
CA GLN A 257 3.46 -15.77 -5.29
C GLN A 257 3.21 -16.45 -6.64
N SER A 258 2.25 -17.38 -6.65
CA SER A 258 1.77 -18.04 -7.87
C SER A 258 0.69 -17.21 -8.58
N GLU A 259 -0.06 -16.41 -7.85
CA GLU A 259 -1.10 -15.52 -8.37
C GLU A 259 -0.51 -14.21 -8.87
N ALA A 260 -1.01 -13.73 -9.99
CA ALA A 260 -0.58 -12.49 -10.62
C ALA A 260 -1.60 -11.36 -10.44
N VAL A 261 -1.09 -10.16 -10.26
CA VAL A 261 -1.87 -8.94 -10.56
C VAL A 261 -1.87 -8.75 -12.07
N VAL A 262 -3.04 -8.80 -12.70
CA VAL A 262 -3.19 -8.69 -14.15
C VAL A 262 -3.53 -7.26 -14.53
N LEU A 263 -2.66 -6.63 -15.32
CA LEU A 263 -2.86 -5.28 -15.83
C LEU A 263 -3.38 -5.34 -17.27
N ARG A 264 -4.44 -4.61 -17.54
CA ARG A 264 -4.98 -4.38 -18.89
C ARG A 264 -5.32 -2.91 -19.04
N ARG A 265 -4.36 -2.14 -19.55
CA ARG A 265 -4.39 -0.67 -19.61
C ARG A 265 -4.63 -0.03 -18.24
N THR A 266 -4.09 -0.67 -17.22
CA THR A 266 -4.10 -0.22 -15.82
C THR A 266 -2.67 -0.20 -15.31
N GLU A 267 -2.49 0.17 -14.05
CA GLU A 267 -1.18 0.30 -13.44
C GLU A 267 -1.12 -0.36 -12.07
N CYS A 268 0.09 -0.71 -11.63
CA CYS A 268 0.37 -1.13 -10.26
C CYS A 268 1.69 -0.56 -9.76
N TYR A 269 1.83 -0.51 -8.45
CA TYR A 269 3.10 -0.16 -7.81
C TYR A 269 4.00 -1.39 -7.70
N LEU A 270 5.28 -1.23 -8.05
CA LEU A 270 6.29 -2.27 -7.85
C LEU A 270 6.93 -2.08 -6.47
N VAL A 271 6.82 -3.10 -5.62
CA VAL A 271 7.39 -3.12 -4.26
C VAL A 271 8.16 -4.42 -4.04
N GLY A 272 9.25 -4.35 -3.28
CA GLY A 272 10.08 -5.52 -2.99
C GLY A 272 10.68 -6.14 -4.25
N SER A 273 10.42 -7.41 -4.50
CA SER A 273 10.92 -8.14 -5.68
C SER A 273 9.82 -9.00 -6.30
N GLY A 274 10.01 -9.39 -7.56
CA GLY A 274 9.04 -10.21 -8.25
C GLY A 274 9.37 -10.42 -9.72
N GLN A 275 8.35 -10.81 -10.49
CA GLN A 275 8.46 -11.06 -11.92
C GLN A 275 7.31 -10.40 -12.68
N ILE A 276 7.61 -9.87 -13.84
CA ILE A 276 6.65 -9.32 -14.80
C ILE A 276 6.64 -10.26 -16.01
N SER A 277 5.48 -10.80 -16.38
CA SER A 277 5.28 -11.55 -17.61
C SER A 277 4.50 -10.68 -18.60
N ALA A 278 5.10 -10.39 -19.73
CA ALA A 278 4.55 -9.49 -20.73
C ALA A 278 3.77 -10.25 -21.81
N GLY A 279 2.49 -9.93 -22.00
CA GLY A 279 1.65 -10.46 -23.06
C GLY A 279 1.07 -11.86 -22.83
N CYS A 280 1.43 -12.53 -21.75
CA CYS A 280 0.83 -13.82 -21.37
C CYS A 280 1.09 -14.13 -19.89
N GLU A 281 0.31 -15.04 -19.33
CA GLU A 281 0.56 -15.60 -18.00
C GLU A 281 1.90 -16.36 -17.95
N ARG A 282 2.54 -16.39 -16.77
CA ARG A 282 3.83 -17.06 -16.55
C ARG A 282 3.74 -18.56 -16.81
N LYS A 283 4.54 -19.04 -17.75
CA LYS A 283 4.75 -20.46 -18.10
C LYS A 283 6.11 -20.60 -18.76
N ASP A 284 6.51 -21.82 -19.09
CA ASP A 284 7.76 -22.06 -19.81
C ASP A 284 7.79 -21.29 -21.14
N GLY A 285 8.88 -20.56 -21.38
CA GLY A 285 9.07 -19.72 -22.55
C GLY A 285 8.24 -18.42 -22.54
N SER A 286 7.76 -17.97 -21.38
CA SER A 286 7.16 -16.63 -21.25
C SER A 286 8.23 -15.55 -21.25
N PRO A 287 7.96 -14.36 -21.84
CA PRO A 287 8.85 -13.20 -21.76
C PRO A 287 8.81 -12.60 -20.36
N LEU A 288 9.78 -13.01 -19.52
CA LEU A 288 9.85 -12.64 -18.11
C LEU A 288 10.87 -11.54 -17.87
N VAL A 289 10.50 -10.61 -17.01
CA VAL A 289 11.39 -9.58 -16.44
C VAL A 289 11.36 -9.76 -14.91
N SER A 290 12.49 -10.05 -14.32
CA SER A 290 12.62 -10.00 -12.86
C SER A 290 12.81 -8.56 -12.42
N PHE A 291 12.18 -8.18 -11.32
CA PHE A 291 12.36 -6.86 -10.73
C PHE A 291 12.72 -6.94 -9.25
N SER A 292 13.49 -5.95 -8.79
CA SER A 292 13.74 -5.72 -7.36
C SER A 292 13.83 -4.23 -7.08
N VAL A 293 13.17 -3.80 -6.02
CA VAL A 293 13.24 -2.43 -5.48
C VAL A 293 14.09 -2.46 -4.23
N GLY A 294 15.18 -1.70 -4.24
CA GLY A 294 16.12 -1.61 -3.12
C GLY A 294 16.91 -0.30 -3.16
N SER A 295 17.67 -0.05 -2.11
CA SER A 295 18.67 1.02 -2.00
C SER A 295 20.05 0.47 -2.25
#